data_b28057c95efe04c01c4b074c3bd6ceb9
#
_entry.id   b28057c95efe04c01c4b074c3bd6ceb9
#
_cell.length_a   1.000
_cell.length_b   1.000
_cell.length_c   1.000
_cell.angle_alpha   90.00
_cell.angle_beta   90.00
_cell.angle_gamma   90.00
#
_symmetry.space_group_name_H-M   'P 1'
#
loop_
_entity.id
_entity.type
_entity.pdbx_description
1 polymer ?
#
loop_
_entity_poly.entity_id
_entity_poly.type
_entity_poly.pdbx_seq_one_letter_code
_entity_poly.pdbx_strand_id
1 'polypeptide(L)'
;LLAVGESKAVFRRASDCPTESWKDDTTGHVDWWTLFSSDRTATNALTVGIAEVPVGAPRPDRGHTHEQAEVYFFLGGRGEVVVEGESTPVAAGDAVFIPGNVEHMSVNLGDEPLRLLYFFAADSFDEIVYKFPGL
;
A
#
# COMPACT_ATOMS: atom_id res chain seq x y z
N LEU A 1 4.84 20.93 8.41
CA LEU A 1 6.18 20.94 7.80
C LEU A 1 7.25 21.13 8.84
N LEU A 2 8.37 20.44 8.66
CA LEU A 2 9.53 20.62 9.52
C LEU A 2 10.31 21.86 9.11
N ALA A 3 10.71 22.68 10.08
CA ALA A 3 11.64 23.78 9.83
C ALA A 3 13.01 23.20 9.43
N VAL A 4 13.75 23.89 8.55
CA VAL A 4 15.03 23.41 8.04
C VAL A 4 16.00 23.05 9.15
N GLY A 5 16.12 23.87 10.20
CA GLY A 5 17.01 23.63 11.34
C GLY A 5 16.53 22.55 12.30
N GLU A 6 15.30 22.03 12.12
CA GLU A 6 14.68 21.05 13.02
C GLU A 6 14.51 19.68 12.39
N SER A 7 14.97 19.49 11.15
CA SER A 7 14.85 18.23 10.45
C SER A 7 15.71 17.16 11.12
N LYS A 8 15.10 16.03 11.45
CA LYS A 8 15.77 14.90 12.13
C LYS A 8 15.36 13.61 11.46
N ALA A 9 16.24 12.61 11.57
CA ALA A 9 15.87 11.25 11.21
C ALA A 9 14.75 10.76 12.16
N VAL A 10 13.80 10.01 11.61
CA VAL A 10 12.68 9.46 12.36
C VAL A 10 12.73 7.95 12.26
N PHE A 11 12.66 7.27 13.40
CA PHE A 11 12.71 5.81 13.48
C PHE A 11 11.33 5.28 13.87
N ARG A 12 10.85 4.27 13.14
CA ARG A 12 9.57 3.62 13.46
C ARG A 12 9.77 2.10 13.43
N ARG A 13 8.97 1.43 14.23
CA ARG A 13 8.92 -0.03 14.26
C ARG A 13 7.49 -0.44 13.91
N ALA A 14 7.33 -1.32 12.91
CA ALA A 14 6.00 -1.72 12.45
C ALA A 14 5.16 -2.32 13.58
N SER A 15 5.78 -3.07 14.49
CA SER A 15 5.08 -3.66 15.64
C SER A 15 4.54 -2.64 16.65
N ASP A 16 5.02 -1.40 16.59
CA ASP A 16 4.53 -0.32 17.45
C ASP A 16 3.42 0.51 16.77
N CYS A 17 3.14 0.23 15.51
CA CYS A 17 2.11 0.94 14.75
C CYS A 17 0.76 0.26 14.91
N PRO A 18 -0.35 1.03 15.01
CA PRO A 18 -1.67 0.42 15.07
C PRO A 18 -2.01 -0.30 13.76
N THR A 19 -2.71 -1.42 13.86
CA THR A 19 -3.25 -2.10 12.69
C THR A 19 -4.47 -1.35 12.19
N GLU A 20 -4.48 -1.04 10.91
CA GLU A 20 -5.62 -0.46 10.21
C GLU A 20 -6.11 -1.48 9.21
N SER A 21 -7.39 -1.44 8.87
CA SER A 21 -7.97 -2.45 7.98
C SER A 21 -9.01 -1.83 7.07
N TRP A 22 -9.04 -2.32 5.85
CA TRP A 22 -10.12 -2.12 4.90
C TRP A 22 -10.67 -3.50 4.55
N LYS A 23 -11.96 -3.70 4.75
CA LYS A 23 -12.59 -4.99 4.46
C LYS A 23 -13.96 -4.76 3.85
N ASP A 24 -14.12 -5.24 2.64
CA ASP A 24 -15.35 -5.09 1.87
C ASP A 24 -15.43 -6.23 0.86
N ASP A 25 -16.60 -6.86 0.72
CA ASP A 25 -16.76 -8.01 -0.17
C ASP A 25 -16.54 -7.65 -1.64
N THR A 26 -16.75 -6.39 -2.00
CA THR A 26 -16.61 -5.90 -3.38
C THR A 26 -15.22 -5.38 -3.67
N THR A 27 -14.59 -4.70 -2.73
CA THR A 27 -13.32 -4.00 -2.95
C THR A 27 -12.12 -4.67 -2.28
N GLY A 28 -12.33 -5.77 -1.55
CA GLY A 28 -11.25 -6.60 -1.03
C GLY A 28 -10.97 -6.41 0.45
N HIS A 29 -9.85 -6.99 0.90
CA HIS A 29 -9.43 -6.92 2.29
C HIS A 29 -7.94 -6.66 2.35
N VAL A 30 -7.53 -5.61 3.03
CA VAL A 30 -6.14 -5.30 3.30
C VAL A 30 -6.00 -4.79 4.73
N ASP A 31 -4.94 -5.25 5.39
CA ASP A 31 -4.51 -4.73 6.69
C ASP A 31 -3.23 -3.97 6.47
N TRP A 32 -3.03 -2.86 7.21
CA TRP A 32 -1.78 -2.11 7.06
C TRP A 32 -1.34 -1.43 8.34
N TRP A 33 -0.06 -1.07 8.34
CA TRP A 33 0.60 -0.36 9.44
C TRP A 33 1.34 0.82 8.85
N THR A 34 0.87 2.03 9.16
CA THR A 34 1.47 3.28 8.66
C THR A 34 2.77 3.55 9.40
N LEU A 35 3.88 3.59 8.66
CA LEU A 35 5.19 3.90 9.24
C LEU A 35 5.42 5.41 9.23
N PHE A 36 5.32 6.03 8.06
CA PHE A 36 5.57 7.47 7.90
C PHE A 36 4.43 8.13 7.14
N SER A 37 3.86 9.17 7.74
CA SER A 37 2.82 10.00 7.16
C SER A 37 2.81 11.30 7.94
N SER A 38 2.81 12.44 7.28
CA SER A 38 2.98 13.73 7.95
C SER A 38 1.88 14.06 8.96
N ASP A 39 0.72 13.44 8.86
CA ASP A 39 -0.36 13.58 9.84
C ASP A 39 -0.09 12.83 11.14
N ARG A 40 0.92 11.95 11.19
CA ARG A 40 1.22 11.10 12.34
C ARG A 40 2.68 11.14 12.77
N THR A 41 3.58 11.46 11.88
CA THR A 41 5.03 11.47 12.14
C THR A 41 5.62 12.79 11.66
N ALA A 42 6.77 13.17 12.21
CA ALA A 42 7.49 14.38 11.79
C ALA A 42 8.27 14.12 10.52
N THR A 43 7.54 13.84 9.44
CA THR A 43 8.08 13.47 8.11
C THR A 43 7.32 14.20 7.01
N ASN A 44 7.91 14.22 5.81
CA ASN A 44 7.28 14.79 4.63
C ASN A 44 7.77 14.07 3.37
N ALA A 45 7.19 14.41 2.24
CA ALA A 45 7.57 13.96 0.91
C ALA A 45 7.25 12.50 0.59
N LEU A 46 7.24 11.62 1.60
CA LEU A 46 6.96 10.20 1.40
C LEU A 46 5.98 9.70 2.43
N THR A 47 5.01 8.93 1.99
CA THR A 47 4.11 8.15 2.85
C THR A 47 4.48 6.69 2.69
N VAL A 48 4.79 6.02 3.79
CA VAL A 48 5.35 4.67 3.76
C VAL A 48 4.64 3.81 4.80
N GLY A 49 4.34 2.57 4.42
CA GLY A 49 3.78 1.60 5.34
C GLY A 49 3.97 0.16 4.88
N ILE A 50 3.54 -0.74 5.72
CA ILE A 50 3.49 -2.17 5.46
C ILE A 50 2.02 -2.54 5.25
N ALA A 51 1.74 -3.34 4.24
CA ALA A 51 0.39 -3.85 3.98
C ALA A 51 0.41 -5.37 3.86
N GLU A 52 -0.70 -5.98 4.22
CA GLU A 52 -0.90 -7.42 4.04
C GLU A 52 -2.26 -7.67 3.41
N VAL A 53 -2.28 -8.54 2.40
CA VAL A 53 -3.52 -9.10 1.87
C VAL A 53 -3.66 -10.48 2.52
N PRO A 54 -4.68 -10.67 3.38
CA PRO A 54 -4.85 -11.96 4.07
C PRO A 54 -5.15 -13.11 3.11
N VAL A 55 -4.89 -14.32 3.57
CA VAL A 55 -5.36 -15.54 2.89
C VAL A 55 -6.88 -15.51 2.85
N GLY A 56 -7.45 -15.80 1.68
CA GLY A 56 -8.91 -15.84 1.52
C GLY A 56 -9.58 -14.47 1.40
N ALA A 57 -8.79 -13.40 1.27
CA ALA A 57 -9.37 -12.08 1.02
C ALA A 57 -10.21 -12.09 -0.25
N PRO A 58 -11.37 -11.40 -0.27
CA PRO A 58 -12.17 -11.30 -1.48
C PRO A 58 -11.35 -10.70 -2.62
N ARG A 59 -11.46 -11.29 -3.82
CA ARG A 59 -10.84 -10.74 -5.02
C ARG A 59 -11.79 -9.73 -5.64
N PRO A 60 -11.44 -8.43 -5.73
CA PRO A 60 -12.26 -7.47 -6.43
C PRO A 60 -12.33 -7.76 -7.93
N ASP A 61 -13.44 -7.42 -8.59
CA ASP A 61 -13.54 -7.51 -10.05
C ASP A 61 -12.64 -6.48 -10.73
N ARG A 62 -12.50 -5.32 -10.11
CA ARG A 62 -11.67 -4.23 -10.61
C ARG A 62 -10.78 -3.71 -9.48
N GLY A 63 -9.64 -3.16 -9.84
CA GLY A 63 -8.76 -2.48 -8.90
C GLY A 63 -9.25 -1.07 -8.55
N HIS A 64 -8.32 -0.28 -8.03
CA HIS A 64 -8.56 1.12 -7.67
C HIS A 64 -7.51 2.03 -8.32
N THR A 65 -7.78 3.33 -8.29
CA THR A 65 -6.84 4.34 -8.78
C THR A 65 -6.66 5.44 -7.73
N HIS A 66 -5.55 6.13 -7.82
CA HIS A 66 -5.26 7.38 -7.10
C HIS A 66 -4.25 8.20 -7.91
N GLU A 67 -4.21 9.50 -7.65
CA GLU A 67 -3.36 10.41 -8.44
C GLU A 67 -1.87 10.17 -8.25
N GLN A 68 -1.46 9.75 -7.05
CA GLN A 68 -0.06 9.57 -6.69
C GLN A 68 0.50 8.30 -7.31
N ALA A 69 1.75 8.37 -7.77
CA ALA A 69 2.51 7.17 -8.09
C ALA A 69 2.80 6.39 -6.81
N GLU A 70 2.92 5.07 -6.94
CA GLU A 70 3.13 4.18 -5.81
C GLU A 70 4.15 3.11 -6.17
N VAL A 71 4.94 2.70 -5.18
CA VAL A 71 5.82 1.54 -5.32
C VAL A 71 5.42 0.50 -4.30
N TYR A 72 5.38 -0.76 -4.73
CA TYR A 72 5.31 -1.93 -3.84
C TYR A 72 6.63 -2.67 -3.88
N PHE A 73 7.09 -3.10 -2.72
CA PHE A 73 8.16 -4.07 -2.61
C PHE A 73 7.65 -5.24 -1.76
N PHE A 74 7.63 -6.45 -2.33
CA PHE A 74 7.05 -7.61 -1.65
C PHE A 74 8.03 -8.22 -0.67
N LEU A 75 7.56 -8.44 0.56
CA LEU A 75 8.36 -8.91 1.68
C LEU A 75 8.11 -10.39 1.98
N GLY A 76 6.93 -10.91 1.64
CA GLY A 76 6.57 -12.29 1.94
C GLY A 76 5.29 -12.72 1.25
N GLY A 77 5.07 -14.03 1.20
CA GLY A 77 3.93 -14.58 0.51
C GLY A 77 4.13 -14.64 -1.00
N ARG A 78 3.05 -14.99 -1.71
CA ARG A 78 3.02 -14.95 -3.16
C ARG A 78 1.62 -14.58 -3.63
N GLY A 79 1.56 -13.95 -4.77
CA GLY A 79 0.29 -13.51 -5.32
C GLY A 79 0.48 -12.96 -6.71
N GLU A 80 -0.37 -12.01 -7.06
CA GLU A 80 -0.24 -11.27 -8.29
C GLU A 80 -0.62 -9.81 -8.09
N VAL A 81 -0.05 -8.94 -8.90
CA VAL A 81 -0.50 -7.56 -9.06
C VAL A 81 -1.21 -7.48 -10.38
N VAL A 82 -2.44 -6.98 -10.36
CA VAL A 82 -3.25 -6.78 -11.55
C VAL A 82 -3.21 -5.29 -11.89
N VAL A 83 -2.65 -4.97 -13.05
CA VAL A 83 -2.49 -3.59 -13.52
C VAL A 83 -3.23 -3.45 -14.83
N GLU A 84 -4.21 -2.56 -14.89
CA GLU A 84 -5.04 -2.36 -16.09
C GLU A 84 -5.58 -3.70 -16.63
N GLY A 85 -6.00 -4.58 -15.74
CA GLY A 85 -6.54 -5.89 -16.08
C GLY A 85 -5.51 -6.98 -16.38
N GLU A 86 -4.23 -6.67 -16.40
CA GLU A 86 -3.18 -7.66 -16.66
C GLU A 86 -2.53 -8.12 -15.37
N SER A 87 -2.50 -9.44 -15.15
CA SER A 87 -1.94 -10.06 -13.95
C SER A 87 -0.46 -10.37 -14.13
N THR A 88 0.33 -10.02 -13.12
CA THR A 88 1.75 -10.38 -13.06
C THR A 88 2.02 -11.07 -11.74
N PRO A 89 2.61 -12.28 -11.73
CA PRO A 89 2.96 -12.97 -10.49
C PRO A 89 4.02 -12.20 -9.70
N VAL A 90 3.87 -12.19 -8.38
CA VAL A 90 4.83 -11.56 -7.47
C VAL A 90 5.10 -12.45 -6.27
N ALA A 91 6.29 -12.33 -5.72
CA ALA A 91 6.74 -13.00 -4.51
C ALA A 91 7.76 -12.11 -3.80
N ALA A 92 8.26 -12.55 -2.65
CA ALA A 92 9.27 -11.80 -1.89
C ALA A 92 10.45 -11.39 -2.78
N GLY A 93 10.84 -10.13 -2.71
CA GLY A 93 11.93 -9.56 -3.50
C GLY A 93 11.50 -8.88 -4.78
N ASP A 94 10.24 -9.02 -5.18
CA ASP A 94 9.72 -8.35 -6.37
C ASP A 94 9.26 -6.94 -6.04
N ALA A 95 9.38 -6.04 -7.02
CA ALA A 95 8.92 -4.67 -6.89
C ALA A 95 8.09 -4.28 -8.10
N VAL A 96 7.16 -3.35 -7.89
CA VAL A 96 6.38 -2.77 -8.97
C VAL A 96 6.25 -1.27 -8.77
N PHE A 97 6.46 -0.53 -9.84
CA PHE A 97 6.17 0.90 -9.88
C PHE A 97 4.82 1.09 -10.58
N ILE A 98 3.90 1.76 -9.90
CA ILE A 98 2.55 2.02 -10.40
C ILE A 98 2.43 3.50 -10.64
N PRO A 99 2.34 3.94 -11.91
CA PRO A 99 2.13 5.36 -12.22
C PRO A 99 0.81 5.87 -11.64
N GLY A 100 0.73 7.16 -11.45
CA GLY A 100 -0.52 7.80 -11.00
C GLY A 100 -1.68 7.51 -11.94
N ASN A 101 -2.86 7.33 -11.40
CA ASN A 101 -4.12 7.09 -12.10
C ASN A 101 -4.20 5.77 -12.87
N VAL A 102 -3.28 4.84 -12.62
CA VAL A 102 -3.29 3.51 -13.23
C VAL A 102 -4.03 2.55 -12.30
N GLU A 103 -5.02 1.86 -12.83
CA GLU A 103 -5.83 0.91 -12.06
C GLU A 103 -4.98 -0.28 -11.63
N HIS A 104 -5.02 -0.62 -10.35
CA HIS A 104 -4.24 -1.73 -9.81
C HIS A 104 -4.89 -2.35 -8.59
N MET A 105 -4.54 -3.61 -8.34
CA MET A 105 -4.86 -4.32 -7.10
C MET A 105 -3.86 -5.45 -6.88
N SER A 106 -3.74 -5.88 -5.63
CA SER A 106 -2.92 -7.03 -5.24
C SER A 106 -3.83 -8.18 -4.83
N VAL A 107 -3.50 -9.39 -5.25
CA VAL A 107 -4.27 -10.60 -4.97
C VAL A 107 -3.37 -11.63 -4.31
N ASN A 108 -3.79 -12.15 -3.16
CA ASN A 108 -3.06 -13.23 -2.49
C ASN A 108 -3.43 -14.57 -3.12
N LEU A 109 -2.43 -15.30 -3.63
CA LEU A 109 -2.60 -16.63 -4.23
C LEU A 109 -1.90 -17.71 -3.40
N GLY A 110 -1.38 -17.36 -2.24
CA GLY A 110 -0.63 -18.27 -1.37
C GLY A 110 -1.41 -18.74 -0.16
N ASP A 111 -0.69 -19.40 0.73
CA ASP A 111 -1.21 -19.94 1.99
C ASP A 111 -0.74 -19.15 3.21
N GLU A 112 -0.11 -18.00 2.98
CA GLU A 112 0.29 -17.04 4.00
C GLU A 112 -0.04 -15.61 3.52
N PRO A 113 -0.05 -14.60 4.42
CA PRO A 113 -0.33 -13.24 3.99
C PRO A 113 0.62 -12.77 2.89
N LEU A 114 0.10 -12.08 1.89
CA LEU A 114 0.92 -11.39 0.90
C LEU A 114 1.31 -10.06 1.52
N ARG A 115 2.59 -9.95 1.91
CA ARG A 115 3.10 -8.82 2.67
C ARG A 115 3.98 -7.94 1.80
N LEU A 116 3.75 -6.64 1.86
CA LEU A 116 4.47 -5.69 1.03
C LEU A 116 4.76 -4.40 1.78
N LEU A 117 5.83 -3.73 1.37
CA LEU A 117 6.10 -2.35 1.71
C LEU A 117 5.51 -1.50 0.59
N TYR A 118 4.75 -0.46 0.95
CA TYR A 118 4.26 0.50 -0.03
C TYR A 118 4.80 1.88 0.28
N PHE A 119 4.99 2.68 -0.75
CA PHE A 119 5.26 4.10 -0.55
C PHE A 119 4.73 4.94 -1.70
N PHE A 120 4.24 6.12 -1.32
CA PHE A 120 3.69 7.12 -2.19
C PHE A 120 4.56 8.37 -2.17
N ALA A 121 4.60 9.09 -3.27
CA ALA A 121 5.19 10.43 -3.33
C ALA A 121 4.14 11.44 -2.84
N ALA A 122 3.88 11.43 -1.55
CA ALA A 122 2.92 12.30 -0.88
C ALA A 122 3.36 12.53 0.56
N ASP A 123 3.02 13.67 1.13
CA ASP A 123 3.37 13.99 2.51
C ASP A 123 2.60 13.13 3.50
N SER A 124 1.34 12.85 3.21
CA SER A 124 0.41 12.22 4.14
C SER A 124 -0.50 11.23 3.43
N PHE A 125 -0.86 10.15 4.13
CA PHE A 125 -1.78 9.16 3.62
C PHE A 125 -3.18 9.73 3.39
N ASP A 126 -3.60 10.72 4.15
CA ASP A 126 -4.91 11.36 3.98
C ASP A 126 -5.03 12.20 2.70
N GLU A 127 -3.92 12.44 2.00
CA GLU A 127 -3.94 13.05 0.67
C GLU A 127 -4.30 12.03 -0.43
N ILE A 128 -4.23 10.74 -0.14
CA ILE A 128 -4.47 9.68 -1.13
C ILE A 128 -5.97 9.44 -1.23
N VAL A 129 -6.56 9.83 -2.35
CA VAL A 129 -8.00 9.61 -2.60
C VAL A 129 -8.15 8.40 -3.51
N TYR A 130 -8.69 7.32 -2.96
CA TYR A 130 -8.93 6.08 -3.68
C TYR A 130 -10.22 6.19 -4.50
N LYS A 131 -10.15 5.77 -5.75
CA LYS A 131 -11.31 5.67 -6.63
C LYS A 131 -11.47 4.22 -7.06
N PHE A 132 -12.69 3.74 -7.07
CA PHE A 132 -13.03 2.35 -7.40
C PHE A 132 -13.87 2.33 -8.66
N PRO A 133 -13.24 2.16 -9.83
CA PRO A 133 -13.96 2.24 -11.12
C PRO A 133 -15.09 1.23 -11.28
N GLY A 134 -15.05 0.12 -10.52
CA GLY A 134 -16.09 -0.90 -10.57
C GLY A 134 -17.37 -0.59 -9.80
N LEU A 135 -17.40 0.52 -9.09
CA LEU A 135 -18.54 0.90 -8.25
C LEU A 135 -19.36 2.02 -8.85
#